data_b3ebdf1ba963f4ae7f9ad15c06e7a1b4
#
_entry.id   b3ebdf1ba963f4ae7f9ad15c06e7a1b4
#
_cell.length_a   1.000
_cell.length_b   1.000
_cell.length_c   1.000
_cell.angle_alpha   90.00
_cell.angle_beta   90.00
_cell.angle_gamma   90.00
#
_symmetry.space_group_name_H-M   'P 1'
#
loop_
_entity.id
_entity.type
_entity.pdbx_description
1 polymer ?
#
loop_
_entity_poly.entity_id
_entity_poly.type
_entity_poly.pdbx_seq_one_letter_code
_entity_poly.pdbx_strand_id
1 'polypeptide(L)'
;MNILKHLLVLSALVLFISCAKKAPDLINLAQSNLDQNRENDAIENLNTLLDKYPNDSLASLAQYKLASIYKNWKNDPANFIKSLEKTVNNYPNSLHAKQAKKEIASFQDWIINNAETLRKRKLTSESINNLIYLVENFPQHELAPKAQYIVGDIYMNDLRDFEKALSEYRVVLSNYDGSKEEALAQFMIGYIYANVLKDFAAARKEYQIFLDSFPNHELHPSVKFEIEYLGKDINEIPALKHITS
;
A
#
# COMPACT_ATOMS: atom_id res chain seq x y z
N MET A 1 -29.80 65.29 -10.88
CA MET A 1 -29.73 63.96 -11.54
C MET A 1 -28.43 63.14 -11.22
N ASN A 2 -27.50 63.63 -10.39
CA ASN A 2 -26.24 62.96 -10.07
C ASN A 2 -26.16 62.30 -8.70
N ILE A 3 -27.03 62.63 -7.77
CA ILE A 3 -27.05 62.10 -6.39
C ILE A 3 -27.67 60.69 -6.36
N LEU A 4 -28.63 60.40 -7.25
CA LEU A 4 -29.32 59.12 -7.31
C LEU A 4 -28.44 57.99 -7.91
N LYS A 5 -27.43 58.36 -8.75
CA LYS A 5 -26.49 57.41 -9.33
C LYS A 5 -25.42 56.95 -8.33
N HIS A 6 -25.01 57.77 -7.37
CA HIS A 6 -24.02 57.40 -6.35
C HIS A 6 -24.63 56.53 -5.23
N LEU A 7 -25.95 56.65 -4.94
CA LEU A 7 -26.65 55.79 -3.98
C LEU A 7 -26.83 54.35 -4.53
N LEU A 8 -26.99 54.16 -5.85
CA LEU A 8 -27.13 52.85 -6.48
C LEU A 8 -25.81 52.10 -6.57
N VAL A 9 -24.66 52.79 -6.65
CA VAL A 9 -23.32 52.15 -6.66
C VAL A 9 -22.90 51.72 -5.24
N LEU A 10 -23.31 52.44 -4.20
CA LEU A 10 -23.02 52.07 -2.82
C LEU A 10 -23.86 50.86 -2.32
N SER A 11 -25.08 50.67 -2.86
CA SER A 11 -25.94 49.53 -2.49
C SER A 11 -25.51 48.22 -3.16
N ALA A 12 -24.78 48.29 -4.28
CA ALA A 12 -24.25 47.08 -4.96
C ALA A 12 -22.96 46.51 -4.31
N LEU A 13 -22.28 47.29 -3.46
CA LEU A 13 -21.04 46.86 -2.79
C LEU A 13 -21.28 46.12 -1.46
N VAL A 14 -22.50 46.08 -0.97
CA VAL A 14 -22.84 45.49 0.34
C VAL A 14 -23.35 44.06 0.23
N LEU A 15 -23.52 43.49 -0.97
CA LEU A 15 -24.12 42.17 -1.17
C LEU A 15 -23.12 41.02 -1.40
N PHE A 16 -21.82 41.25 -1.27
CA PHE A 16 -20.81 40.20 -1.28
C PHE A 16 -20.10 40.00 0.08
N ILE A 17 -20.85 40.17 1.18
CA ILE A 17 -20.44 39.47 2.40
C ILE A 17 -20.86 38.00 2.19
N SER A 18 -20.09 37.27 1.37
CA SER A 18 -20.08 35.82 1.43
C SER A 18 -19.83 35.49 2.90
N CYS A 19 -20.83 34.90 3.57
CA CYS A 19 -20.70 34.46 4.95
C CYS A 19 -19.59 33.42 4.98
N ALA A 20 -18.36 33.85 5.23
CA ALA A 20 -17.22 32.96 5.27
C ALA A 20 -17.51 31.89 6.33
N LYS A 21 -17.63 30.64 5.92
CA LYS A 21 -17.86 29.51 6.83
C LYS A 21 -16.78 29.49 7.90
N LYS A 22 -17.15 29.41 9.17
CA LYS A 22 -16.24 29.33 10.31
C LYS A 22 -15.60 27.92 10.39
N ALA A 23 -14.50 27.77 11.13
CA ALA A 23 -13.82 26.50 11.29
C ALA A 23 -14.74 25.36 11.76
N PRO A 24 -15.64 25.52 12.75
CA PRO A 24 -16.59 24.47 13.13
C PRO A 24 -17.54 24.05 11.99
N ASP A 25 -17.99 25.00 11.19
CA ASP A 25 -18.91 24.74 10.07
C ASP A 25 -18.21 23.88 9.00
N LEU A 26 -16.93 24.17 8.73
CA LEU A 26 -16.12 23.43 7.76
C LEU A 26 -15.85 21.99 8.20
N ILE A 27 -15.59 21.76 9.50
CA ILE A 27 -15.47 20.40 10.07
C ILE A 27 -16.78 19.62 9.92
N ASN A 28 -17.91 20.25 10.26
CA ASN A 28 -19.22 19.61 10.18
C ASN A 28 -19.60 19.28 8.72
N LEU A 29 -19.29 20.18 7.78
CA LEU A 29 -19.50 19.94 6.35
C LEU A 29 -18.61 18.81 5.83
N ALA A 30 -17.34 18.78 6.24
CA ALA A 30 -16.46 17.69 5.87
C ALA A 30 -17.02 16.34 6.36
N GLN A 31 -17.50 16.28 7.60
CA GLN A 31 -18.12 15.04 8.11
C GLN A 31 -19.39 14.69 7.33
N SER A 32 -20.29 15.64 7.11
CA SER A 32 -21.52 15.43 6.31
C SER A 32 -21.22 14.96 4.89
N ASN A 33 -20.14 15.45 4.27
CA ASN A 33 -19.71 15.02 2.94
C ASN A 33 -19.21 13.57 2.97
N LEU A 34 -18.47 13.17 4.01
CA LEU A 34 -18.04 11.77 4.16
C LEU A 34 -19.22 10.82 4.33
N ASP A 35 -20.21 11.21 5.13
CA ASP A 35 -21.43 10.42 5.35
C ASP A 35 -22.25 10.22 4.04
N GLN A 36 -22.01 11.08 3.05
CA GLN A 36 -22.62 11.04 1.73
C GLN A 36 -21.68 10.48 0.64
N ASN A 37 -20.56 9.87 1.00
CA ASN A 37 -19.52 9.35 0.10
C ASN A 37 -19.00 10.43 -0.89
N ARG A 38 -18.80 11.67 -0.37
CA ARG A 38 -18.25 12.80 -1.13
C ARG A 38 -16.89 13.20 -0.55
N GLU A 39 -15.91 12.31 -0.67
CA GLU A 39 -14.60 12.46 -0.04
C GLU A 39 -13.84 13.69 -0.56
N ASN A 40 -13.96 14.02 -1.84
CA ASN A 40 -13.29 15.18 -2.44
C ASN A 40 -13.81 16.50 -1.84
N ASP A 41 -15.12 16.60 -1.65
CA ASP A 41 -15.73 17.78 -1.02
C ASP A 41 -15.32 17.89 0.46
N ALA A 42 -15.18 16.75 1.14
CA ALA A 42 -14.69 16.72 2.51
C ALA A 42 -13.23 17.20 2.58
N ILE A 43 -12.37 16.75 1.67
CA ILE A 43 -10.97 17.20 1.56
C ILE A 43 -10.93 18.71 1.30
N GLU A 44 -11.74 19.23 0.39
CA GLU A 44 -11.80 20.66 0.08
C GLU A 44 -12.20 21.50 1.30
N ASN A 45 -13.22 21.06 2.06
CA ASN A 45 -13.64 21.78 3.27
C ASN A 45 -12.54 21.79 4.35
N LEU A 46 -11.83 20.65 4.53
CA LEU A 46 -10.72 20.57 5.49
C LEU A 46 -9.53 21.44 5.06
N ASN A 47 -9.18 21.44 3.78
CA ASN A 47 -8.14 22.33 3.25
C ASN A 47 -8.54 23.81 3.39
N THR A 48 -9.78 24.15 3.11
CA THR A 48 -10.32 25.51 3.31
C THR A 48 -10.18 25.95 4.77
N LEU A 49 -10.41 25.04 5.73
CA LEU A 49 -10.19 25.33 7.15
C LEU A 49 -8.72 25.61 7.43
N LEU A 50 -7.83 24.75 6.95
CA LEU A 50 -6.39 24.87 7.18
C LEU A 50 -5.80 26.14 6.57
N ASP A 51 -6.30 26.55 5.40
CA ASP A 51 -5.84 27.74 4.71
C ASP A 51 -6.35 29.04 5.39
N LYS A 52 -7.62 29.07 5.80
CA LYS A 52 -8.23 30.27 6.39
C LYS A 52 -8.03 30.39 7.90
N TYR A 53 -7.89 29.28 8.59
CA TYR A 53 -7.85 29.21 10.05
C TYR A 53 -6.70 28.31 10.57
N PRO A 54 -5.44 28.50 10.10
CA PRO A 54 -4.34 27.61 10.43
C PRO A 54 -4.00 27.55 11.93
N ASN A 55 -4.35 28.58 12.69
CA ASN A 55 -4.11 28.68 14.13
C ASN A 55 -5.36 28.38 14.99
N ASP A 56 -6.46 27.97 14.36
CA ASP A 56 -7.67 27.58 15.09
C ASP A 56 -7.42 26.27 15.87
N SER A 57 -8.11 26.12 16.99
CA SER A 57 -8.05 24.90 17.82
C SER A 57 -8.45 23.63 17.05
N LEU A 58 -9.25 23.76 15.99
CA LEU A 58 -9.69 22.68 15.11
C LEU A 58 -8.69 22.37 13.98
N ALA A 59 -7.68 23.20 13.75
CA ALA A 59 -6.75 23.01 12.63
C ALA A 59 -5.98 21.69 12.73
N SER A 60 -5.52 21.32 13.92
CA SER A 60 -4.85 20.02 14.11
C SER A 60 -5.79 18.82 13.87
N LEU A 61 -7.06 18.95 14.24
CA LEU A 61 -8.08 17.94 13.93
C LEU A 61 -8.34 17.86 12.42
N ALA A 62 -8.44 19.00 11.75
CA ALA A 62 -8.66 19.04 10.30
C ALA A 62 -7.51 18.37 9.54
N GLN A 63 -6.26 18.66 9.90
CA GLN A 63 -5.07 18.04 9.28
C GLN A 63 -5.03 16.54 9.52
N TYR A 64 -5.36 16.07 10.72
CA TYR A 64 -5.44 14.65 11.04
C TYR A 64 -6.61 13.94 10.34
N LYS A 65 -7.78 14.62 10.19
CA LYS A 65 -8.90 14.08 9.41
C LYS A 65 -8.55 13.89 7.94
N LEU A 66 -7.74 14.76 7.33
CA LEU A 66 -7.19 14.52 5.97
C LEU A 66 -6.42 13.20 5.90
N ALA A 67 -5.54 12.93 6.86
CA ALA A 67 -4.85 11.64 6.92
C ALA A 67 -5.85 10.47 6.98
N SER A 68 -6.87 10.57 7.83
CA SER A 68 -7.90 9.53 7.95
C SER A 68 -8.68 9.31 6.65
N ILE A 69 -8.95 10.38 5.87
CA ILE A 69 -9.63 10.26 4.57
C ILE A 69 -8.73 9.52 3.57
N TYR A 70 -7.46 9.90 3.46
CA TYR A 70 -6.53 9.23 2.55
C TYR A 70 -6.31 7.77 2.92
N LYS A 71 -6.32 7.44 4.22
CA LYS A 71 -6.22 6.07 4.73
C LYS A 71 -7.43 5.21 4.38
N ASN A 72 -8.65 5.70 4.70
CA ASN A 72 -9.83 4.86 4.79
C ASN A 72 -10.74 4.92 3.55
N TRP A 73 -10.71 6.02 2.79
CA TRP A 73 -11.58 6.24 1.63
C TRP A 73 -10.81 6.27 0.31
N LYS A 74 -9.64 6.92 0.30
CA LYS A 74 -8.83 7.05 -0.92
C LYS A 74 -7.85 5.92 -1.14
N ASN A 75 -7.50 5.17 -0.09
CA ASN A 75 -6.45 4.17 -0.13
C ASN A 75 -5.14 4.73 -0.73
N ASP A 76 -4.76 5.93 -0.29
CA ASP A 76 -3.63 6.70 -0.80
C ASP A 76 -2.53 6.79 0.27
N PRO A 77 -1.56 5.86 0.29
CA PRO A 77 -0.50 5.84 1.29
C PRO A 77 0.38 7.08 1.27
N ALA A 78 0.61 7.67 0.08
CA ALA A 78 1.45 8.86 -0.07
C ALA A 78 0.84 10.09 0.63
N ASN A 79 -0.43 10.35 0.38
CA ASN A 79 -1.12 11.48 1.03
C ASN A 79 -1.48 11.18 2.48
N PHE A 80 -1.67 9.91 2.85
CA PHE A 80 -1.86 9.50 4.24
C PHE A 80 -0.65 9.85 5.10
N ILE A 81 0.55 9.34 4.75
CA ILE A 81 1.77 9.63 5.52
C ILE A 81 2.10 11.11 5.53
N LYS A 82 2.01 11.79 4.40
CA LYS A 82 2.23 13.23 4.27
C LYS A 82 1.31 14.07 5.16
N SER A 83 0.04 13.66 5.30
CA SER A 83 -0.93 14.36 6.16
C SER A 83 -0.64 14.13 7.63
N LEU A 84 -0.17 12.94 8.02
CA LEU A 84 0.31 12.66 9.38
C LEU A 84 1.53 13.50 9.73
N GLU A 85 2.54 13.56 8.85
CA GLU A 85 3.74 14.38 9.03
C GLU A 85 3.40 15.86 9.19
N LYS A 86 2.51 16.38 8.35
CA LYS A 86 2.00 17.76 8.48
C LYS A 86 1.30 17.98 9.82
N THR A 87 0.56 16.99 10.32
CA THR A 87 -0.09 17.10 11.65
C THR A 87 0.95 17.23 12.75
N VAL A 88 2.02 16.45 12.68
CA VAL A 88 3.14 16.48 13.67
C VAL A 88 3.92 17.79 13.57
N ASN A 89 4.24 18.22 12.36
CA ASN A 89 5.12 19.37 12.14
C ASN A 89 4.41 20.69 12.42
N ASN A 90 3.16 20.85 11.98
CA ASN A 90 2.42 22.11 12.13
C ASN A 90 1.76 22.26 13.51
N TYR A 91 1.44 21.15 14.17
CA TYR A 91 0.70 21.16 15.44
C TYR A 91 1.36 20.26 16.52
N PRO A 92 2.67 20.39 16.80
CA PRO A 92 3.47 19.43 17.54
C PRO A 92 2.97 19.11 18.96
N ASN A 93 2.28 20.07 19.59
CA ASN A 93 1.76 19.96 20.96
C ASN A 93 0.32 19.45 21.04
N SER A 94 -0.34 19.21 19.88
CA SER A 94 -1.73 18.75 19.84
C SER A 94 -1.87 17.26 20.21
N LEU A 95 -3.09 16.89 20.63
CA LEU A 95 -3.45 15.47 20.79
C LEU A 95 -3.31 14.72 19.46
N HIS A 96 -3.69 15.36 18.35
CA HIS A 96 -3.66 14.78 17.00
C HIS A 96 -2.22 14.51 16.52
N ALA A 97 -1.24 15.36 16.91
CA ALA A 97 0.17 15.07 16.64
C ALA A 97 0.68 13.83 17.39
N LYS A 98 0.21 13.58 18.63
CA LYS A 98 0.55 12.36 19.37
C LYS A 98 -0.04 11.11 18.70
N GLN A 99 -1.27 11.21 18.18
CA GLN A 99 -1.91 10.14 17.41
C GLN A 99 -1.18 9.90 16.10
N ALA A 100 -0.88 10.97 15.34
CA ALA A 100 -0.17 10.90 14.09
C ALA A 100 1.22 10.23 14.23
N LYS A 101 1.99 10.56 15.28
CA LYS A 101 3.27 9.91 15.56
C LYS A 101 3.16 8.40 15.73
N LYS A 102 2.11 7.91 16.38
CA LYS A 102 1.88 6.47 16.53
C LYS A 102 1.56 5.81 15.18
N GLU A 103 0.74 6.47 14.35
CA GLU A 103 0.41 5.93 13.03
C GLU A 103 1.61 5.97 12.08
N ILE A 104 2.46 7.00 12.15
CA ILE A 104 3.72 7.05 11.40
C ILE A 104 4.63 5.87 11.79
N ALA A 105 4.73 5.56 13.08
CA ALA A 105 5.56 4.46 13.56
C ALA A 105 5.09 3.06 13.14
N SER A 106 3.82 2.91 12.74
CA SER A 106 3.24 1.64 12.26
C SER A 106 2.77 1.73 10.78
N PHE A 107 3.28 2.70 10.05
CA PHE A 107 2.79 2.99 8.70
C PHE A 107 3.09 1.86 7.72
N GLN A 108 4.29 1.27 7.77
CA GLN A 108 4.68 0.18 6.87
C GLN A 108 3.92 -1.11 7.19
N ASP A 109 3.68 -1.40 8.46
CA ASP A 109 2.80 -2.51 8.86
C ASP A 109 1.37 -2.31 8.34
N TRP A 110 0.87 -1.07 8.43
CA TRP A 110 -0.44 -0.74 7.88
C TRP A 110 -0.50 -0.99 6.37
N ILE A 111 0.55 -0.63 5.60
CA ILE A 111 0.60 -0.88 4.15
C ILE A 111 0.46 -2.37 3.85
N ILE A 112 1.24 -3.24 4.51
CA ILE A 112 1.18 -4.68 4.31
C ILE A 112 -0.22 -5.22 4.62
N ASN A 113 -0.76 -4.89 5.80
CA ASN A 113 -2.07 -5.37 6.23
C ASN A 113 -3.21 -4.86 5.33
N ASN A 114 -3.10 -3.63 4.84
CA ASN A 114 -4.05 -3.04 3.92
C ASN A 114 -3.98 -3.71 2.55
N ALA A 115 -2.78 -3.96 2.03
CA ALA A 115 -2.58 -4.68 0.77
C ALA A 115 -3.21 -6.10 0.82
N GLU A 116 -3.00 -6.84 1.91
CA GLU A 116 -3.65 -8.14 2.11
C GLU A 116 -5.18 -8.04 2.15
N THR A 117 -5.71 -7.00 2.79
CA THR A 117 -7.15 -6.74 2.86
C THR A 117 -7.73 -6.43 1.48
N LEU A 118 -7.05 -5.60 0.70
CA LEU A 118 -7.41 -5.28 -0.67
C LEU A 118 -7.38 -6.53 -1.57
N ARG A 119 -6.35 -7.35 -1.43
CA ARG A 119 -6.22 -8.63 -2.15
C ARG A 119 -7.42 -9.56 -1.86
N LYS A 120 -7.80 -9.71 -0.59
CA LYS A 120 -8.98 -10.50 -0.19
C LYS A 120 -10.28 -9.97 -0.80
N ARG A 121 -10.37 -8.66 -0.99
CA ARG A 121 -11.51 -7.99 -1.66
C ARG A 121 -11.42 -8.01 -3.18
N LYS A 122 -10.42 -8.66 -3.77
CA LYS A 122 -10.14 -8.69 -5.22
C LYS A 122 -9.81 -7.32 -5.84
N LEU A 123 -9.36 -6.38 -5.02
CA LEU A 123 -8.83 -5.09 -5.43
C LEU A 123 -7.31 -5.22 -5.63
N THR A 124 -6.94 -6.04 -6.61
CA THR A 124 -5.56 -6.53 -6.79
C THR A 124 -4.62 -5.42 -7.23
N SER A 125 -5.07 -4.51 -8.09
CA SER A 125 -4.26 -3.37 -8.55
C SER A 125 -3.93 -2.41 -7.40
N GLU A 126 -4.91 -2.13 -6.54
CA GLU A 126 -4.71 -1.27 -5.37
C GLU A 126 -3.79 -1.92 -4.33
N SER A 127 -3.89 -3.25 -4.19
CA SER A 127 -2.98 -4.02 -3.34
C SER A 127 -1.53 -3.90 -3.82
N ILE A 128 -1.28 -4.13 -5.12
CA ILE A 128 0.04 -3.98 -5.74
C ILE A 128 0.56 -2.55 -5.56
N ASN A 129 -0.26 -1.53 -5.84
CA ASN A 129 0.15 -0.13 -5.72
C ASN A 129 0.62 0.22 -4.31
N ASN A 130 -0.06 -0.28 -3.28
CA ASN A 130 0.36 -0.08 -1.89
C ASN A 130 1.72 -0.74 -1.58
N LEU A 131 1.91 -1.98 -2.03
CA LEU A 131 3.16 -2.71 -1.82
C LEU A 131 4.33 -2.04 -2.57
N ILE A 132 4.13 -1.66 -3.81
CA ILE A 132 5.12 -0.93 -4.63
C ILE A 132 5.47 0.41 -3.95
N TYR A 133 4.48 1.15 -3.43
CA TYR A 133 4.74 2.37 -2.69
C TYR A 133 5.71 2.14 -1.50
N LEU A 134 5.54 1.03 -0.75
CA LEU A 134 6.44 0.67 0.34
C LEU A 134 7.86 0.40 -0.18
N VAL A 135 7.98 -0.43 -1.21
CA VAL A 135 9.27 -0.81 -1.81
C VAL A 135 10.03 0.40 -2.34
N GLU A 136 9.36 1.31 -3.05
CA GLU A 136 9.98 2.47 -3.68
C GLU A 136 10.37 3.57 -2.66
N ASN A 137 9.54 3.81 -1.65
CA ASN A 137 9.74 4.91 -0.71
C ASN A 137 10.47 4.50 0.58
N PHE A 138 10.47 3.20 0.90
CA PHE A 138 11.12 2.66 2.11
C PHE A 138 11.95 1.40 1.79
N PRO A 139 12.85 1.43 0.78
CA PRO A 139 13.55 0.22 0.30
C PRO A 139 14.46 -0.42 1.35
N GLN A 140 14.88 0.33 2.38
CA GLN A 140 15.72 -0.16 3.48
C GLN A 140 14.91 -0.63 4.70
N HIS A 141 13.58 -0.55 4.64
CA HIS A 141 12.74 -1.00 5.74
C HIS A 141 12.67 -2.53 5.76
N GLU A 142 12.63 -3.14 6.95
CA GLU A 142 12.59 -4.60 7.13
C GLU A 142 11.40 -5.30 6.44
N LEU A 143 10.33 -4.58 6.16
CA LEU A 143 9.15 -5.08 5.44
C LEU A 143 9.24 -4.92 3.92
N ALA A 144 10.24 -4.23 3.38
CA ALA A 144 10.37 -4.04 1.94
C ALA A 144 10.58 -5.36 1.17
N PRO A 145 11.45 -6.29 1.62
CA PRO A 145 11.57 -7.62 1.00
C PRO A 145 10.24 -8.37 0.97
N LYS A 146 9.50 -8.34 2.09
CA LYS A 146 8.19 -8.98 2.19
C LYS A 146 7.18 -8.35 1.24
N ALA A 147 7.16 -7.03 1.14
CA ALA A 147 6.28 -6.33 0.19
C ALA A 147 6.58 -6.74 -1.25
N GLN A 148 7.85 -6.75 -1.64
CA GLN A 148 8.33 -7.16 -2.97
C GLN A 148 7.94 -8.61 -3.28
N TYR A 149 8.15 -9.52 -2.32
CA TYR A 149 7.76 -10.92 -2.47
C TYR A 149 6.24 -11.09 -2.67
N ILE A 150 5.41 -10.35 -1.90
CA ILE A 150 3.95 -10.40 -2.02
C ILE A 150 3.51 -9.90 -3.41
N VAL A 151 4.18 -8.90 -4.00
CA VAL A 151 3.89 -8.47 -5.39
C VAL A 151 4.07 -9.63 -6.35
N GLY A 152 5.20 -10.35 -6.26
CA GLY A 152 5.44 -11.58 -7.04
C GLY A 152 4.35 -12.63 -6.83
N ASP A 153 3.95 -12.85 -5.58
CA ASP A 153 2.91 -13.81 -5.21
C ASP A 153 1.52 -13.43 -5.76
N ILE A 154 1.20 -12.15 -5.82
CA ILE A 154 -0.05 -11.66 -6.45
C ILE A 154 -0.01 -11.92 -7.96
N TYR A 155 1.09 -11.64 -8.65
CA TYR A 155 1.22 -11.95 -10.07
C TYR A 155 1.13 -13.45 -10.34
N MET A 156 1.75 -14.28 -9.49
CA MET A 156 1.72 -15.74 -9.59
C MET A 156 0.31 -16.30 -9.41
N ASN A 157 -0.36 -15.95 -8.31
CA ASN A 157 -1.55 -16.68 -7.85
C ASN A 157 -2.87 -16.00 -8.21
N ASP A 158 -2.92 -14.66 -8.24
CA ASP A 158 -4.16 -13.92 -8.49
C ASP A 158 -4.31 -13.52 -9.95
N LEU A 159 -3.23 -13.05 -10.57
CA LEU A 159 -3.23 -12.57 -11.96
C LEU A 159 -2.78 -13.62 -12.97
N ARG A 160 -2.06 -14.65 -12.53
CA ARG A 160 -1.44 -15.68 -13.38
C ARG A 160 -0.52 -15.10 -14.46
N ASP A 161 0.13 -13.98 -14.15
CA ASP A 161 1.16 -13.35 -14.96
C ASP A 161 2.53 -13.86 -14.48
N PHE A 162 2.91 -15.02 -14.99
CA PHE A 162 4.10 -15.73 -14.52
C PHE A 162 5.41 -15.04 -14.91
N GLU A 163 5.42 -14.29 -16.01
CA GLU A 163 6.58 -13.50 -16.41
C GLU A 163 6.85 -12.37 -15.43
N LYS A 164 5.79 -11.64 -15.04
CA LYS A 164 5.91 -10.63 -14.00
C LYS A 164 6.25 -11.24 -12.64
N ALA A 165 5.64 -12.36 -12.27
CA ALA A 165 5.98 -13.03 -11.02
C ALA A 165 7.48 -13.38 -10.96
N LEU A 166 8.05 -13.94 -12.03
CA LEU A 166 9.48 -14.21 -12.14
C LEU A 166 10.32 -12.93 -11.99
N SER A 167 9.88 -11.84 -12.64
CA SER A 167 10.56 -10.55 -12.55
C SER A 167 10.59 -10.04 -11.11
N GLU A 168 9.45 -10.05 -10.42
CA GLU A 168 9.33 -9.53 -9.05
C GLU A 168 10.12 -10.38 -8.03
N TYR A 169 10.11 -11.71 -8.18
CA TYR A 169 10.95 -12.58 -7.34
C TYR A 169 12.44 -12.35 -7.58
N ARG A 170 12.86 -12.08 -8.83
CA ARG A 170 14.27 -11.73 -9.12
C ARG A 170 14.66 -10.38 -8.51
N VAL A 171 13.73 -9.43 -8.39
CA VAL A 171 13.98 -8.18 -7.65
C VAL A 171 14.26 -8.47 -6.17
N VAL A 172 13.56 -9.44 -5.54
CA VAL A 172 13.89 -9.86 -4.17
C VAL A 172 15.34 -10.34 -4.10
N LEU A 173 15.76 -11.22 -5.01
CA LEU A 173 17.12 -11.78 -5.03
C LEU A 173 18.21 -10.73 -5.27
N SER A 174 17.91 -9.69 -6.07
CA SER A 174 18.91 -8.69 -6.43
C SER A 174 19.03 -7.55 -5.41
N ASN A 175 17.96 -7.22 -4.71
CA ASN A 175 17.89 -6.03 -3.88
C ASN A 175 17.85 -6.32 -2.39
N TYR A 176 17.55 -7.56 -1.99
CA TYR A 176 17.27 -7.91 -0.59
C TYR A 176 18.01 -9.17 -0.14
N ASP A 177 19.31 -9.23 -0.48
CA ASP A 177 20.22 -10.30 -0.05
C ASP A 177 20.20 -10.46 1.48
N GLY A 178 20.15 -11.72 1.95
CA GLY A 178 20.06 -12.07 3.37
C GLY A 178 18.67 -11.89 4.00
N SER A 179 17.66 -11.46 3.24
CA SER A 179 16.27 -11.39 3.74
C SER A 179 15.66 -12.80 3.88
N LYS A 180 14.59 -12.89 4.70
CA LYS A 180 13.83 -14.14 4.84
C LYS A 180 13.13 -14.54 3.54
N GLU A 181 12.78 -13.56 2.72
CA GLU A 181 12.07 -13.72 1.47
C GLU A 181 12.97 -14.18 0.32
N GLU A 182 14.28 -14.04 0.46
CA GLU A 182 15.25 -14.43 -0.59
C GLU A 182 15.16 -15.92 -0.94
N ALA A 183 15.25 -16.80 0.05
CA ALA A 183 15.12 -18.25 -0.16
C ALA A 183 13.74 -18.62 -0.75
N LEU A 184 12.67 -17.99 -0.28
CA LEU A 184 11.31 -18.21 -0.79
C LEU A 184 11.20 -17.78 -2.25
N ALA A 185 11.75 -16.63 -2.61
CA ALA A 185 11.75 -16.12 -3.99
C ALA A 185 12.53 -17.05 -4.92
N GLN A 186 13.73 -17.53 -4.50
CA GLN A 186 14.53 -18.48 -5.27
C GLN A 186 13.77 -19.80 -5.51
N PHE A 187 13.08 -20.30 -4.48
CA PHE A 187 12.22 -21.48 -4.61
C PHE A 187 11.09 -21.26 -5.61
N MET A 188 10.38 -20.12 -5.51
CA MET A 188 9.25 -19.80 -6.38
C MET A 188 9.64 -19.66 -7.85
N ILE A 189 10.84 -19.16 -8.14
CA ILE A 189 11.38 -19.12 -9.51
C ILE A 189 11.54 -20.55 -10.06
N GLY A 190 12.17 -21.45 -9.29
CA GLY A 190 12.28 -22.87 -9.66
C GLY A 190 10.92 -23.52 -9.86
N TYR A 191 9.97 -23.25 -8.96
CA TYR A 191 8.61 -23.77 -9.02
C TYR A 191 7.85 -23.33 -10.28
N ILE A 192 7.96 -22.07 -10.68
CA ILE A 192 7.32 -21.56 -11.91
C ILE A 192 7.89 -22.28 -13.13
N TYR A 193 9.21 -22.43 -13.23
CA TYR A 193 9.83 -23.16 -14.34
C TYR A 193 9.39 -24.62 -14.36
N ALA A 194 9.35 -25.31 -13.21
CA ALA A 194 8.98 -26.71 -13.11
C ALA A 194 7.50 -26.97 -13.44
N ASN A 195 6.61 -26.20 -12.78
CA ASN A 195 5.20 -26.57 -12.71
C ASN A 195 4.32 -25.78 -13.67
N VAL A 196 4.74 -24.59 -14.08
CA VAL A 196 3.97 -23.74 -14.98
C VAL A 196 4.52 -23.75 -16.39
N LEU A 197 5.80 -23.42 -16.55
CA LEU A 197 6.45 -23.31 -17.86
C LEU A 197 6.92 -24.66 -18.42
N LYS A 198 7.04 -25.68 -17.55
CA LYS A 198 7.57 -27.01 -17.89
C LYS A 198 8.98 -26.97 -18.48
N ASP A 199 9.74 -25.92 -18.16
CA ASP A 199 11.16 -25.83 -18.46
C ASP A 199 11.97 -26.50 -17.35
N PHE A 200 12.10 -27.81 -17.45
CA PHE A 200 12.79 -28.62 -16.44
C PHE A 200 14.30 -28.35 -16.38
N ALA A 201 14.88 -27.82 -17.44
CA ALA A 201 16.30 -27.44 -17.42
C ALA A 201 16.53 -26.19 -16.60
N ALA A 202 15.72 -25.17 -16.82
CA ALA A 202 15.73 -23.93 -16.01
C ALA A 202 15.34 -24.24 -14.55
N ALA A 203 14.28 -25.02 -14.31
CA ALA A 203 13.85 -25.42 -12.98
C ALA A 203 14.98 -26.08 -12.18
N ARG A 204 15.69 -27.08 -12.78
CA ARG A 204 16.83 -27.76 -12.15
C ARG A 204 17.94 -26.79 -11.76
N LYS A 205 18.25 -25.84 -12.65
CA LYS A 205 19.24 -24.78 -12.38
C LYS A 205 18.85 -23.93 -11.17
N GLU A 206 17.62 -23.43 -11.14
CA GLU A 206 17.16 -22.55 -10.07
C GLU A 206 17.04 -23.29 -8.73
N TYR A 207 16.59 -24.53 -8.74
CA TYR A 207 16.56 -25.38 -7.55
C TYR A 207 17.97 -25.73 -7.05
N GLN A 208 18.94 -25.96 -7.96
CA GLN A 208 20.33 -26.18 -7.55
C GLN A 208 20.92 -24.94 -6.88
N ILE A 209 20.67 -23.75 -7.44
CA ILE A 209 21.07 -22.48 -6.80
C ILE A 209 20.48 -22.39 -5.38
N PHE A 210 19.20 -22.77 -5.21
CA PHE A 210 18.59 -22.81 -3.89
C PHE A 210 19.34 -23.73 -2.92
N LEU A 211 19.63 -24.97 -3.35
CA LEU A 211 20.33 -25.95 -2.49
C LEU A 211 21.72 -25.50 -2.08
N ASP A 212 22.43 -24.84 -3.00
CA ASP A 212 23.79 -24.36 -2.76
C ASP A 212 23.82 -23.12 -1.85
N SER A 213 22.84 -22.20 -2.04
CA SER A 213 22.77 -20.94 -1.29
C SER A 213 22.10 -21.07 0.08
N PHE A 214 21.14 -21.99 0.23
CA PHE A 214 20.32 -22.13 1.43
C PHE A 214 20.35 -23.55 2.03
N PRO A 215 21.55 -24.11 2.37
CA PRO A 215 21.69 -25.53 2.77
C PRO A 215 20.96 -25.87 4.07
N ASN A 216 20.68 -24.88 4.94
CA ASN A 216 20.00 -25.07 6.23
C ASN A 216 18.55 -24.57 6.24
N HIS A 217 17.99 -24.16 5.09
CA HIS A 217 16.62 -23.66 5.00
C HIS A 217 15.61 -24.81 5.14
N GLU A 218 14.46 -24.55 5.75
CA GLU A 218 13.41 -25.56 5.96
C GLU A 218 12.88 -26.20 4.67
N LEU A 219 12.91 -25.48 3.55
CA LEU A 219 12.52 -26.00 2.23
C LEU A 219 13.59 -26.87 1.56
N HIS A 220 14.81 -26.96 2.12
CA HIS A 220 15.90 -27.72 1.49
C HIS A 220 15.55 -29.19 1.19
N PRO A 221 14.89 -29.98 2.08
CA PRO A 221 14.43 -31.32 1.77
C PRO A 221 13.39 -31.35 0.64
N SER A 222 12.47 -30.38 0.62
CA SER A 222 11.44 -30.28 -0.41
C SER A 222 12.04 -29.99 -1.78
N VAL A 223 13.03 -29.09 -1.85
CA VAL A 223 13.73 -28.78 -3.11
C VAL A 223 14.53 -29.97 -3.64
N LYS A 224 15.15 -30.75 -2.76
CA LYS A 224 15.80 -32.02 -3.16
C LYS A 224 14.79 -32.97 -3.79
N PHE A 225 13.62 -33.10 -3.18
CA PHE A 225 12.55 -33.93 -3.71
C PHE A 225 12.10 -33.45 -5.09
N GLU A 226 11.87 -32.12 -5.24
CA GLU A 226 11.50 -31.50 -6.53
C GLU A 226 12.52 -31.82 -7.64
N ILE A 227 13.82 -31.74 -7.37
CA ILE A 227 14.87 -32.07 -8.36
C ILE A 227 14.87 -33.57 -8.71
N GLU A 228 14.70 -34.45 -7.73
CA GLU A 228 14.73 -35.89 -7.92
C GLU A 228 13.60 -36.38 -8.83
N TYR A 229 12.42 -35.79 -8.67
CA TYR A 229 11.21 -36.18 -9.40
C TYR A 229 10.82 -35.18 -10.52
N LEU A 230 11.70 -34.26 -10.87
CA LEU A 230 11.45 -33.24 -11.86
C LEU A 230 11.10 -33.84 -13.24
N GLY A 231 9.90 -33.57 -13.72
CA GLY A 231 9.36 -34.04 -15.00
C GLY A 231 8.82 -35.47 -14.99
N LYS A 232 8.80 -36.14 -13.83
CA LYS A 232 8.19 -37.48 -13.71
C LYS A 232 6.68 -37.40 -13.49
N ASP A 233 5.96 -38.42 -13.96
CA ASP A 233 4.55 -38.58 -13.63
C ASP A 233 4.36 -38.92 -12.15
N ILE A 234 3.25 -38.51 -11.55
CA ILE A 234 2.93 -38.79 -10.15
C ILE A 234 2.95 -40.30 -9.82
N ASN A 235 2.58 -41.15 -10.79
CA ASN A 235 2.59 -42.60 -10.66
C ASN A 235 4.02 -43.18 -10.66
N GLU A 236 4.99 -42.43 -11.12
CA GLU A 236 6.41 -42.83 -11.12
C GLU A 236 7.13 -42.45 -9.81
N ILE A 237 6.45 -41.73 -8.92
CA ILE A 237 6.97 -41.24 -7.65
C ILE A 237 6.63 -42.27 -6.56
N PRO A 238 7.59 -43.06 -6.06
CA PRO A 238 7.33 -44.16 -5.10
C PRO A 238 6.63 -43.66 -3.81
N ALA A 239 7.04 -42.46 -3.33
CA ALA A 239 6.48 -41.86 -2.11
C ALA A 239 5.00 -41.44 -2.25
N LEU A 240 4.46 -41.29 -3.45
CA LEU A 240 3.11 -40.82 -3.72
C LEU A 240 2.16 -41.91 -4.24
N LYS A 241 2.64 -43.14 -4.49
CA LYS A 241 1.82 -44.26 -4.98
C LYS A 241 0.62 -44.58 -4.10
N HIS A 242 0.68 -44.26 -2.82
CA HIS A 242 -0.42 -44.52 -1.88
C HIS A 242 -1.56 -43.50 -1.94
N ILE A 243 -1.38 -42.41 -2.67
CA ILE A 243 -2.39 -41.33 -2.80
C ILE A 243 -3.26 -41.59 -4.04
N THR A 244 -2.79 -42.36 -5.02
CA THR A 244 -3.45 -42.61 -6.31
C THR A 244 -4.07 -44.02 -6.42
N SER A 245 -3.98 -44.82 -5.37
CA SER A 245 -4.64 -46.12 -5.20
C SER A 245 -5.82 -46.02 -4.21
#